data_c6730143467b5cf6950ca964113fc339
#
_entry.id   c6730143467b5cf6950ca964113fc339
#
_cell.length_a   1.000
_cell.length_b   1.000
_cell.length_c   1.000
_cell.angle_alpha   90.00
_cell.angle_beta   90.00
_cell.angle_gamma   90.00
#
_symmetry.space_group_name_H-M   'P 1'
#
loop_
_entity.id
_entity.type
_entity.pdbx_description
1 polymer ?
#
loop_
_entity_poly.entity_id
_entity_poly.type
_entity_poly.pdbx_seq_one_letter_code
_entity_poly.pdbx_strand_id
1 'polypeptide(L)'
;TLEGLPCEVLSIPGMVDLVEGKASIDSLRKVVITDLLGRDPVSPIPELISRNINGKAVMVTGAGGSIGSELCRQILKNKPNQLILFELSEFSLYSIDSELRNLNLGQDFKVKIYPILGNVQDKEHLERLIRAFNVDTIYHAAAYK
;
A
#
# COMPACT_ATOMS: atom_id res chain seq x y z
N THR A 1 -28.66 -0.37 -11.87
CA THR A 1 -27.53 0.39 -11.27
C THR A 1 -28.07 1.60 -10.56
N LEU A 2 -27.73 1.74 -9.28
CA LEU A 2 -28.15 2.88 -8.44
C LEU A 2 -27.20 4.09 -8.63
N GLU A 3 -26.27 4.02 -9.57
CA GLU A 3 -25.36 5.11 -9.92
C GLU A 3 -26.14 6.31 -10.49
N GLY A 4 -25.95 7.46 -9.88
CA GLY A 4 -26.59 8.72 -10.31
C GLY A 4 -27.86 9.12 -9.55
N LEU A 5 -28.33 8.31 -8.60
CA LEU A 5 -29.43 8.72 -7.72
C LEU A 5 -28.87 9.38 -6.45
N PRO A 6 -29.46 10.46 -5.96
CA PRO A 6 -29.05 11.10 -4.70
C PRO A 6 -29.57 10.30 -3.50
N CYS A 7 -29.15 9.03 -3.38
CA CYS A 7 -29.55 8.15 -2.30
C CYS A 7 -28.32 7.53 -1.64
N GLU A 8 -28.38 7.39 -0.32
CA GLU A 8 -27.35 6.71 0.46
C GLU A 8 -27.74 5.22 0.58
N VAL A 9 -26.82 4.33 0.22
CA VAL A 9 -27.05 2.88 0.34
C VAL A 9 -26.51 2.42 1.69
N LEU A 10 -27.41 1.86 2.51
CA LEU A 10 -27.09 1.32 3.82
C LEU A 10 -27.23 -0.21 3.81
N SER A 11 -26.34 -0.90 4.51
CA SER A 11 -26.40 -2.35 4.70
C SER A 11 -27.09 -2.68 6.02
N ILE A 12 -27.95 -3.69 5.99
CA ILE A 12 -28.56 -4.26 7.18
C ILE A 12 -27.62 -5.37 7.69
N PRO A 13 -27.39 -5.48 9.02
CA PRO A 13 -26.64 -6.59 9.60
C PRO A 13 -27.19 -7.96 9.19
N GLY A 14 -26.32 -8.97 9.13
CA GLY A 14 -26.73 -10.34 8.81
C GLY A 14 -27.76 -10.88 9.81
N MET A 15 -28.68 -11.73 9.33
CA MET A 15 -29.71 -12.35 10.21
C MET A 15 -29.11 -13.08 11.41
N VAL A 16 -27.92 -13.68 11.25
CA VAL A 16 -27.21 -14.38 12.33
C VAL A 16 -26.81 -13.42 13.43
N ASP A 17 -26.26 -12.26 13.07
CA ASP A 17 -25.83 -11.22 14.05
C ASP A 17 -27.01 -10.60 14.78
N LEU A 18 -28.16 -10.48 14.10
CA LEU A 18 -29.41 -10.00 14.71
C LEU A 18 -29.98 -11.04 15.70
N VAL A 19 -29.95 -12.32 15.35
CA VAL A 19 -30.47 -13.41 16.22
C VAL A 19 -29.55 -13.62 17.43
N GLU A 20 -28.23 -13.48 17.27
CA GLU A 20 -27.25 -13.60 18.35
C GLU A 20 -27.18 -12.32 19.23
N GLY A 21 -27.92 -11.28 18.93
CA GLY A 21 -27.95 -10.03 19.69
C GLY A 21 -26.66 -9.19 19.56
N LYS A 22 -25.81 -9.51 18.58
CA LYS A 22 -24.56 -8.78 18.29
C LYS A 22 -24.81 -7.47 17.52
N ALA A 23 -25.95 -7.35 16.85
CA ALA A 23 -26.36 -6.18 16.12
C ALA A 23 -27.85 -5.89 16.34
N SER A 24 -28.25 -4.61 16.27
CA SER A 24 -29.64 -4.18 16.29
C SER A 24 -30.06 -3.69 14.89
N ILE A 25 -31.37 -3.64 14.64
CA ILE A 25 -31.94 -3.11 13.38
C ILE A 25 -31.55 -1.64 13.18
N ASP A 26 -31.28 -0.90 14.27
CA ASP A 26 -30.82 0.49 14.21
C ASP A 26 -29.33 0.63 13.82
N SER A 27 -28.60 -0.47 13.71
CA SER A 27 -27.19 -0.50 13.34
C SER A 27 -27.00 -0.46 11.82
N LEU A 28 -27.72 0.41 11.12
CA LEU A 28 -27.53 0.65 9.69
C LEU A 28 -26.15 1.27 9.45
N ARG A 29 -25.36 0.64 8.61
CA ARG A 29 -24.04 1.17 8.22
C ARG A 29 -23.94 1.39 6.72
N LYS A 30 -23.11 2.34 6.31
CA LYS A 30 -22.79 2.54 4.89
C LYS A 30 -22.17 1.28 4.31
N VAL A 31 -22.62 0.90 3.11
CA VAL A 31 -22.00 -0.19 2.36
C VAL A 31 -20.57 0.18 2.05
N VAL A 32 -19.62 -0.62 2.52
CA VAL A 32 -18.20 -0.49 2.17
C VAL A 32 -17.82 -1.52 1.11
N ILE A 33 -16.75 -1.24 0.37
CA ILE A 33 -16.30 -2.09 -0.75
C ILE A 33 -16.08 -3.54 -0.31
N THR A 34 -15.64 -3.77 0.92
CA THR A 34 -15.46 -5.11 1.51
C THR A 34 -16.75 -5.91 1.59
N ASP A 35 -17.89 -5.25 1.85
CA ASP A 35 -19.22 -5.90 1.90
C ASP A 35 -19.62 -6.44 0.52
N LEU A 36 -19.23 -5.72 -0.55
CA LEU A 36 -19.49 -6.13 -1.93
C LEU A 36 -18.59 -7.26 -2.40
N LEU A 37 -17.39 -7.37 -1.86
CA LEU A 37 -16.41 -8.37 -2.27
C LEU A 37 -16.56 -9.70 -1.52
N GLY A 38 -17.38 -9.76 -0.45
CA GLY A 38 -17.60 -10.96 0.36
C GLY A 38 -16.31 -11.53 0.97
N ARG A 39 -15.33 -10.63 1.25
CA ARG A 39 -14.05 -11.00 1.86
C ARG A 39 -13.87 -10.26 3.17
N ASP A 40 -13.64 -11.00 4.24
CA ASP A 40 -13.25 -10.42 5.51
C ASP A 40 -11.84 -9.84 5.43
N PRO A 41 -11.62 -8.60 5.89
CA PRO A 41 -10.29 -8.04 5.97
C PRO A 41 -9.43 -8.86 6.93
N VAL A 42 -8.31 -9.36 6.44
CA VAL A 42 -7.31 -10.00 7.31
C VAL A 42 -6.38 -8.94 7.85
N SER A 43 -6.35 -8.79 9.17
CA SER A 43 -5.43 -7.87 9.82
C SER A 43 -3.97 -8.30 9.58
N PRO A 44 -3.10 -7.39 9.13
CA PRO A 44 -1.68 -7.69 8.98
C PRO A 44 -1.06 -8.11 10.31
N ILE A 45 -0.14 -9.05 10.30
CA ILE A 45 0.67 -9.42 11.47
C ILE A 45 1.87 -8.48 11.54
N PRO A 46 1.91 -7.49 12.49
CA PRO A 46 2.92 -6.43 12.49
C PRO A 46 4.35 -6.96 12.58
N GLU A 47 4.57 -8.05 13.33
CA GLU A 47 5.90 -8.65 13.53
C GLU A 47 6.46 -9.21 12.22
N LEU A 48 5.62 -9.82 11.38
CA LEU A 48 6.05 -10.37 10.09
C LEU A 48 6.41 -9.28 9.10
N ILE A 49 5.65 -8.17 9.11
CA ILE A 49 5.92 -7.03 8.24
C ILE A 49 7.19 -6.31 8.69
N SER A 50 7.30 -5.98 9.98
CA SER A 50 8.43 -5.22 10.51
C SER A 50 9.75 -5.96 10.37
N ARG A 51 9.77 -7.28 10.50
CA ARG A 51 10.99 -8.11 10.38
C ARG A 51 11.74 -7.91 9.06
N ASN A 52 11.01 -7.68 7.97
CA ASN A 52 11.58 -7.53 6.62
C ASN A 52 11.75 -6.07 6.19
N ILE A 53 11.35 -5.10 7.02
CA ILE A 53 11.34 -3.68 6.69
C ILE A 53 12.16 -2.84 7.67
N ASN A 54 11.98 -3.06 8.97
CA ASN A 54 12.58 -2.19 9.99
C ASN A 54 14.11 -2.18 9.88
N GLY A 55 14.66 -0.96 9.73
CA GLY A 55 16.10 -0.73 9.63
C GLY A 55 16.75 -1.24 8.34
N LYS A 56 15.97 -1.71 7.36
CA LYS A 56 16.46 -2.32 6.12
C LYS A 56 16.41 -1.38 4.93
N ALA A 57 17.16 -1.75 3.89
CA ALA A 57 17.07 -1.18 2.56
C ALA A 57 15.98 -1.89 1.77
N VAL A 58 14.88 -1.20 1.51
CA VAL A 58 13.69 -1.78 0.86
C VAL A 58 13.49 -1.16 -0.52
N MET A 59 13.32 -1.99 -1.53
CA MET A 59 12.97 -1.56 -2.90
C MET A 59 11.53 -1.97 -3.23
N VAL A 60 10.77 -1.05 -3.84
CA VAL A 60 9.46 -1.33 -4.41
C VAL A 60 9.51 -1.08 -5.91
N THR A 61 9.22 -2.10 -6.71
CA THR A 61 9.07 -1.95 -8.16
C THR A 61 7.61 -1.72 -8.53
N GLY A 62 7.35 -0.86 -9.51
CA GLY A 62 5.99 -0.40 -9.79
C GLY A 62 5.45 0.49 -8.66
N ALA A 63 6.34 1.30 -8.07
CA ALA A 63 6.07 2.08 -6.86
C ALA A 63 4.95 3.10 -7.03
N GLY A 64 4.73 3.61 -8.24
CA GLY A 64 3.68 4.58 -8.55
C GLY A 64 2.32 3.97 -8.93
N GLY A 65 2.24 2.64 -9.06
CA GLY A 65 0.99 1.92 -9.30
C GLY A 65 0.09 1.87 -8.06
N SER A 66 -1.17 1.42 -8.23
CA SER A 66 -2.15 1.37 -7.12
C SER A 66 -1.67 0.49 -5.96
N ILE A 67 -1.12 -0.70 -6.25
CA ILE A 67 -0.59 -1.61 -5.23
C ILE A 67 0.76 -1.09 -4.71
N GLY A 68 1.66 -0.69 -5.61
CA GLY A 68 2.99 -0.23 -5.24
C GLY A 68 2.99 1.00 -4.35
N SER A 69 2.13 1.98 -4.63
CA SER A 69 2.01 3.19 -3.81
C SER A 69 1.50 2.88 -2.39
N GLU A 70 0.52 1.98 -2.26
CA GLU A 70 0.06 1.56 -0.94
C GLU A 70 1.13 0.77 -0.17
N LEU A 71 1.86 -0.12 -0.84
CA LEU A 71 3.03 -0.78 -0.24
C LEU A 71 4.06 0.23 0.26
N CYS A 72 4.38 1.26 -0.53
CA CYS A 72 5.32 2.30 -0.13
C CYS A 72 4.87 3.04 1.14
N ARG A 73 3.57 3.37 1.26
CA ARG A 73 3.01 4.01 2.47
C ARG A 73 3.13 3.10 3.70
N GLN A 74 2.81 1.82 3.55
CA GLN A 74 2.92 0.84 4.64
C GLN A 74 4.37 0.58 5.04
N ILE A 75 5.28 0.49 4.07
CA ILE A 75 6.71 0.32 4.31
C ILE A 75 7.27 1.53 5.07
N LEU A 76 6.92 2.75 4.66
CA LEU A 76 7.39 3.97 5.31
C LEU A 76 7.04 3.99 6.81
N LYS A 77 5.82 3.57 7.18
CA LYS A 77 5.37 3.47 8.58
C LYS A 77 6.19 2.48 9.41
N ASN A 78 6.78 1.47 8.78
CA ASN A 78 7.56 0.42 9.43
C ASN A 78 9.07 0.75 9.55
N LYS A 79 9.45 2.01 9.38
CA LYS A 79 10.78 2.57 9.65
C LYS A 79 11.92 1.85 8.92
N PRO A 80 11.91 1.75 7.58
CA PRO A 80 13.07 1.27 6.85
C PRO A 80 14.23 2.25 7.01
N ASN A 81 15.47 1.79 6.82
CA ASN A 81 16.63 2.68 6.73
C ASN A 81 16.59 3.52 5.45
N GLN A 82 16.20 2.86 4.34
CA GLN A 82 16.01 3.53 3.05
C GLN A 82 14.91 2.84 2.25
N LEU A 83 14.21 3.62 1.43
CA LEU A 83 13.14 3.18 0.55
C LEU A 83 13.46 3.58 -0.89
N ILE A 84 13.64 2.60 -1.77
CA ILE A 84 13.93 2.80 -3.17
C ILE A 84 12.63 2.61 -3.97
N LEU A 85 12.21 3.66 -4.67
CA LEU A 85 11.02 3.68 -5.51
C LEU A 85 11.46 3.44 -6.95
N PHE A 86 11.19 2.26 -7.49
CA PHE A 86 11.54 1.94 -8.88
C PHE A 86 10.28 1.90 -9.73
N GLU A 87 10.19 2.79 -10.72
CA GLU A 87 8.97 3.01 -11.50
C GLU A 87 9.32 3.36 -12.96
N LEU A 88 8.49 2.90 -13.89
CA LEU A 88 8.65 3.17 -15.32
C LEU A 88 8.05 4.54 -15.72
N SER A 89 6.95 4.94 -15.09
CA SER A 89 6.26 6.21 -15.36
C SER A 89 6.84 7.33 -14.52
N GLU A 90 7.42 8.33 -15.15
CA GLU A 90 7.97 9.52 -14.48
C GLU A 90 6.91 10.25 -13.68
N PHE A 91 5.71 10.43 -14.24
CA PHE A 91 4.60 11.09 -13.56
C PHE A 91 4.18 10.33 -12.29
N SER A 92 4.03 9.02 -12.37
CA SER A 92 3.66 8.18 -11.23
C SER A 92 4.75 8.17 -10.16
N LEU A 93 6.02 8.14 -10.57
CA LEU A 93 7.18 8.22 -9.69
C LEU A 93 7.21 9.55 -8.94
N TYR A 94 7.05 10.67 -9.66
CA TYR A 94 7.01 12.01 -9.06
C TYR A 94 5.87 12.15 -8.05
N SER A 95 4.68 11.64 -8.39
CA SER A 95 3.51 11.74 -7.53
C SER A 95 3.73 11.00 -6.20
N ILE A 96 4.20 9.76 -6.25
CA ILE A 96 4.45 8.98 -5.03
C ILE A 96 5.64 9.51 -4.22
N ASP A 97 6.72 9.95 -4.87
CA ASP A 97 7.87 10.55 -4.17
C ASP A 97 7.47 11.80 -3.39
N SER A 98 6.72 12.71 -4.03
CA SER A 98 6.22 13.92 -3.40
C SER A 98 5.32 13.62 -2.20
N GLU A 99 4.41 12.67 -2.32
CA GLU A 99 3.53 12.23 -1.25
C GLU A 99 4.33 11.67 -0.06
N LEU A 100 5.24 10.73 -0.34
CA LEU A 100 6.02 10.07 0.71
C LEU A 100 6.98 11.02 1.43
N ARG A 101 7.56 12.01 0.73
CA ARG A 101 8.37 13.05 1.36
C ARG A 101 7.56 13.89 2.33
N ASN A 102 6.33 14.26 1.96
CA ASN A 102 5.44 15.00 2.84
C ASN A 102 5.08 14.18 4.09
N LEU A 103 4.74 12.90 3.92
CA LEU A 103 4.48 11.98 5.03
C LEU A 103 5.71 11.79 5.93
N ASN A 104 6.89 11.69 5.34
CA ASN A 104 8.16 11.51 6.06
C ASN A 104 8.55 12.75 6.89
N LEU A 105 8.15 13.95 6.47
CA LEU A 105 8.41 15.20 7.22
C LEU A 105 7.66 15.24 8.56
N GLY A 106 6.48 14.63 8.64
CA GLY A 106 5.65 14.59 9.85
C GLY A 106 6.01 13.47 10.82
N GLN A 107 7.10 12.70 10.59
CA GLN A 107 7.49 11.58 11.45
C GLN A 107 8.70 11.91 12.34
N ASP A 108 8.76 11.26 13.50
CA ASP A 108 9.88 11.41 14.46
C ASP A 108 11.20 10.81 13.93
N PHE A 109 11.14 9.99 12.89
CA PHE A 109 12.28 9.38 12.21
C PHE A 109 12.30 9.78 10.74
N LYS A 110 13.49 9.83 10.15
CA LYS A 110 13.69 10.20 8.74
C LYS A 110 14.15 8.99 7.94
N VAL A 111 13.34 8.61 6.95
CA VAL A 111 13.67 7.58 5.96
C VAL A 111 14.32 8.23 4.75
N LYS A 112 15.40 7.64 4.23
CA LYS A 112 16.00 8.07 2.97
C LYS A 112 15.17 7.52 1.81
N ILE A 113 14.58 8.39 0.98
CA ILE A 113 13.74 8.00 -0.15
C ILE A 113 14.50 8.29 -1.44
N TYR A 114 14.61 7.28 -2.30
CA TYR A 114 15.32 7.33 -3.58
C TYR A 114 14.36 7.00 -4.73
N PRO A 115 13.84 8.02 -5.46
CA PRO A 115 13.05 7.80 -6.67
C PRO A 115 13.99 7.46 -7.84
N ILE A 116 13.75 6.34 -8.50
CA ILE A 116 14.55 5.86 -9.62
C ILE A 116 13.62 5.49 -10.77
N LEU A 117 13.82 6.14 -11.90
CA LEU A 117 13.12 5.84 -13.14
C LEU A 117 13.78 4.65 -13.83
N GLY A 118 12.98 3.65 -14.20
CA GLY A 118 13.52 2.49 -14.91
C GLY A 118 12.50 1.42 -15.22
N ASN A 119 12.90 0.52 -16.11
CA ASN A 119 12.09 -0.62 -16.54
C ASN A 119 12.55 -1.89 -15.79
N VAL A 120 11.64 -2.63 -15.19
CA VAL A 120 11.93 -3.90 -14.50
C VAL A 120 12.47 -5.00 -15.44
N GLN A 121 12.31 -4.84 -16.75
CA GLN A 121 12.89 -5.72 -17.75
C GLN A 121 14.39 -5.46 -18.00
N ASP A 122 14.91 -4.30 -17.57
CA ASP A 122 16.34 -3.99 -17.62
C ASP A 122 17.06 -4.65 -16.43
N LYS A 123 17.45 -5.89 -16.64
CA LYS A 123 18.11 -6.72 -15.64
C LYS A 123 19.42 -6.08 -15.14
N GLU A 124 20.24 -5.55 -16.06
CA GLU A 124 21.53 -4.97 -15.69
C GLU A 124 21.36 -3.72 -14.83
N HIS A 125 20.38 -2.89 -15.15
CA HIS A 125 20.06 -1.71 -14.34
C HIS A 125 19.60 -2.12 -12.94
N LEU A 126 18.66 -3.08 -12.83
CA LEU A 126 18.20 -3.58 -11.55
C LEU A 126 19.33 -4.18 -10.70
N GLU A 127 20.18 -5.02 -11.29
CA GLU A 127 21.32 -5.62 -10.57
C GLU A 127 22.28 -4.55 -10.02
N ARG A 128 22.59 -3.52 -10.81
CA ARG A 128 23.42 -2.40 -10.38
C ARG A 128 22.80 -1.67 -9.18
N LEU A 129 21.48 -1.39 -9.23
CA LEU A 129 20.78 -0.72 -8.15
C LEU A 129 20.74 -1.56 -6.87
N ILE A 130 20.40 -2.85 -6.98
CA ILE A 130 20.36 -3.76 -5.84
C ILE A 130 21.70 -3.76 -5.10
N ARG A 131 22.82 -3.83 -5.85
CA ARG A 131 24.16 -3.78 -5.27
C ARG A 131 24.51 -2.40 -4.71
N ALA A 132 24.22 -1.32 -5.45
CA ALA A 132 24.58 0.04 -5.05
C ALA A 132 23.86 0.50 -3.76
N PHE A 133 22.60 0.11 -3.60
CA PHE A 133 21.80 0.43 -2.41
C PHE A 133 21.86 -0.64 -1.33
N ASN A 134 22.58 -1.76 -1.52
CA ASN A 134 22.59 -2.91 -0.62
C ASN A 134 21.17 -3.33 -0.25
N VAL A 135 20.31 -3.57 -1.24
CA VAL A 135 18.90 -3.86 -1.03
C VAL A 135 18.71 -5.18 -0.30
N ASP A 136 18.04 -5.13 0.86
CA ASP A 136 17.74 -6.29 1.69
C ASP A 136 16.43 -6.97 1.28
N THR A 137 15.43 -6.17 0.90
CA THR A 137 14.07 -6.65 0.63
C THR A 137 13.50 -5.98 -0.62
N ILE A 138 12.87 -6.76 -1.49
CA ILE A 138 12.22 -6.26 -2.70
C ILE A 138 10.74 -6.64 -2.66
N TYR A 139 9.87 -5.64 -2.82
CA TYR A 139 8.45 -5.81 -3.09
C TYR A 139 8.18 -5.55 -4.56
N HIS A 140 7.79 -6.59 -5.30
CA HIS A 140 7.57 -6.50 -6.73
C HIS A 140 6.07 -6.30 -7.02
N ALA A 141 5.68 -5.05 -7.32
CA ALA A 141 4.32 -4.67 -7.69
C ALA A 141 4.19 -4.20 -9.15
N ALA A 142 5.29 -4.23 -9.90
CA ALA A 142 5.23 -3.93 -11.34
C ALA A 142 4.51 -5.06 -12.09
N ALA A 143 3.55 -4.69 -12.92
CA ALA A 143 2.85 -5.62 -13.80
C ALA A 143 3.07 -5.20 -15.26
N TYR A 144 3.21 -6.17 -16.14
CA TYR A 144 3.14 -5.95 -17.57
C TYR A 144 1.64 -5.91 -17.96
N LYS A 145 1.23 -4.83 -18.62
CA LYS A 145 -0.11 -4.68 -19.19
C LYS A 145 -0.01 -4.67 -20.70
#